data_c1310d030af265933311452fa599f704
#
_entry.id   c1310d030af265933311452fa599f704
#
_cell.length_a   1.000
_cell.length_b   1.000
_cell.length_c   1.000
_cell.angle_alpha   90.00
_cell.angle_beta   90.00
_cell.angle_gamma   90.00
#
_symmetry.space_group_name_H-M   'P 1'
#
loop_
_entity.id
_entity.type
_entity.pdbx_description
1 polymer ?
#
loop_
_entity_poly.entity_id
_entity_poly.type
_entity_poly.pdbx_seq_one_letter_code
_entity_poly.pdbx_strand_id
1 'polypeptide(L)'
;MQSRDDFGYILILYYSSHGHVKSLAEQISIGVESCEMEARIRTVPRISSVCESTESDIPDDGDIYCTIEDLKNCAGLMVGSPTRFGTMSASLKYFLESSSSLWLEGSLVDKPAGVFTSSSSFHGGQESTLLSMMLPLLHHGMIVCGIPYTEGALSKTKTGGSPYGSSHVEGSALSEDEKKICKAHGKRIAVLSKSLRNLK
;
A
#
# COMPACT_ATOMS: atom_id res chain seq x y z
N MET A 1 29.10 -5.66 -5.72
CA MET A 1 27.92 -5.73 -4.83
C MET A 1 27.33 -4.33 -4.78
N GLN A 2 26.18 -4.11 -5.44
CA GLN A 2 25.48 -2.84 -5.34
C GLN A 2 24.94 -2.69 -3.91
N SER A 3 25.10 -1.49 -3.31
CA SER A 3 24.64 -1.24 -1.95
C SER A 3 23.11 -1.21 -1.90
N ARG A 4 22.52 -1.48 -0.70
CA ARG A 4 21.06 -1.37 -0.47
C ARG A 4 20.50 0.01 -0.86
N ASP A 5 21.30 1.06 -0.76
CA ASP A 5 20.92 2.45 -1.04
C ASP A 5 20.78 2.76 -2.55
N ASP A 6 21.32 1.92 -3.44
CA ASP A 6 21.30 2.17 -4.88
C ASP A 6 19.91 2.00 -5.53
N PHE A 7 18.98 1.27 -4.88
CA PHE A 7 17.67 0.94 -5.47
C PHE A 7 16.50 1.82 -4.98
N GLY A 8 16.75 2.70 -4.02
CA GLY A 8 15.68 3.47 -3.37
C GLY A 8 14.80 2.60 -2.46
N TYR A 9 13.62 3.04 -2.16
CA TYR A 9 12.71 2.35 -1.25
C TYR A 9 11.32 2.11 -1.86
N ILE A 10 10.63 1.10 -1.33
CA ILE A 10 9.20 0.93 -1.55
C ILE A 10 8.44 1.68 -0.45
N LEU A 11 7.63 2.63 -0.84
CA LEU A 11 6.74 3.31 0.09
C LEU A 11 5.50 2.45 0.34
N ILE A 12 5.22 2.15 1.60
CA ILE A 12 4.03 1.44 2.06
C ILE A 12 3.18 2.46 2.79
N LEU A 13 2.29 3.10 2.03
CA LEU A 13 1.40 4.15 2.50
C LEU A 13 0.05 3.55 2.90
N TYR A 14 -0.39 3.78 4.14
CA TYR A 14 -1.65 3.23 4.60
C TYR A 14 -2.41 4.19 5.53
N TYR A 15 -3.73 3.92 5.67
CA TYR A 15 -4.54 4.37 6.79
C TYR A 15 -5.13 3.15 7.50
N SER A 16 -5.17 3.17 8.82
CA SER A 16 -5.76 2.09 9.63
C SER A 16 -6.52 2.66 10.83
N SER A 17 -7.75 2.22 11.04
CA SER A 17 -8.56 2.63 12.20
C SER A 17 -8.39 1.71 13.42
N HIS A 18 -8.18 0.41 13.19
CA HIS A 18 -8.13 -0.63 14.22
C HIS A 18 -6.91 -1.55 14.09
N GLY A 19 -5.88 -1.14 13.38
CA GLY A 19 -4.62 -1.89 13.25
C GLY A 19 -4.57 -2.94 12.15
N HIS A 20 -5.70 -3.40 11.58
CA HIS A 20 -5.72 -4.49 10.60
C HIS A 20 -4.94 -4.16 9.33
N VAL A 21 -5.11 -2.96 8.75
CA VAL A 21 -4.34 -2.53 7.57
C VAL A 21 -2.86 -2.37 7.92
N LYS A 22 -2.52 -1.92 9.15
CA LYS A 22 -1.16 -1.86 9.65
C LYS A 22 -0.51 -3.25 9.64
N SER A 23 -1.20 -4.27 10.15
CA SER A 23 -0.69 -5.65 10.15
C SER A 23 -0.41 -6.19 8.75
N LEU A 24 -1.22 -5.80 7.76
CA LEU A 24 -0.94 -6.12 6.35
C LEU A 24 0.32 -5.40 5.86
N ALA A 25 0.46 -4.10 6.17
CA ALA A 25 1.63 -3.30 5.80
C ALA A 25 2.93 -3.89 6.35
N GLU A 26 2.93 -4.34 7.60
CA GLU A 26 4.07 -5.02 8.24
C GLU A 26 4.45 -6.33 7.52
N GLN A 27 3.49 -7.12 7.08
CA GLN A 27 3.79 -8.34 6.31
C GLN A 27 4.28 -8.04 4.90
N ILE A 28 3.77 -6.98 4.27
CA ILE A 28 4.23 -6.50 2.97
C ILE A 28 5.69 -6.02 3.08
N SER A 29 6.06 -5.29 4.14
CA SER A 29 7.44 -4.82 4.34
C SER A 29 8.45 -5.96 4.41
N ILE A 30 8.10 -7.06 5.08
CA ILE A 30 8.94 -8.27 5.12
C ILE A 30 9.18 -8.82 3.70
N GLY A 31 8.16 -8.78 2.84
CA GLY A 31 8.29 -9.20 1.44
C GLY A 31 9.21 -8.29 0.64
N VAL A 32 9.11 -6.98 0.82
CA VAL A 32 9.99 -5.99 0.19
C VAL A 32 11.45 -6.19 0.63
N GLU A 33 11.67 -6.29 1.93
CA GLU A 33 13.00 -6.44 2.54
C GLU A 33 13.67 -7.77 2.15
N SER A 34 12.88 -8.81 1.85
CA SER A 34 13.40 -10.08 1.34
C SER A 34 14.11 -9.95 -0.03
N CYS A 35 13.92 -8.82 -0.71
CA CYS A 35 14.57 -8.47 -1.98
C CYS A 35 15.71 -7.47 -1.80
N GLU A 36 16.21 -7.26 -0.58
CA GLU A 36 17.27 -6.27 -0.29
C GLU A 36 16.89 -4.85 -0.76
N MET A 37 15.60 -4.47 -0.62
CA MET A 37 15.11 -3.11 -0.78
C MET A 37 14.61 -2.56 0.56
N GLU A 38 14.77 -1.25 0.78
CA GLU A 38 14.19 -0.58 1.94
C GLU A 38 12.65 -0.58 1.82
N ALA A 39 11.97 -0.98 2.88
CA ALA A 39 10.53 -0.78 3.05
C ALA A 39 10.28 0.42 3.97
N ARG A 40 9.65 1.45 3.47
CA ARG A 40 9.34 2.66 4.24
C ARG A 40 7.85 2.71 4.51
N ILE A 41 7.46 2.40 5.75
CA ILE A 41 6.06 2.42 6.17
C ILE A 41 5.69 3.84 6.61
N ARG A 42 4.54 4.36 6.12
CA ARG A 42 4.00 5.69 6.44
C ARG A 42 2.49 5.62 6.58
N THR A 43 1.94 6.46 7.43
CA THR A 43 0.49 6.62 7.58
C THR A 43 0.04 8.03 7.20
N VAL A 44 -1.27 8.28 7.26
CA VAL A 44 -1.88 9.60 7.06
C VAL A 44 -2.73 9.97 8.27
N PRO A 45 -2.84 11.26 8.63
CA PRO A 45 -3.68 11.71 9.75
C PRO A 45 -5.16 11.47 9.48
N ARG A 46 -5.96 11.45 10.53
CA ARG A 46 -7.41 11.47 10.43
C ARG A 46 -7.88 12.82 9.89
N ILE A 47 -8.97 12.78 9.13
CA ILE A 47 -9.66 14.02 8.74
C ILE A 47 -10.58 14.44 9.88
N SER A 48 -10.48 15.71 10.26
CA SER A 48 -11.39 16.33 11.23
C SER A 48 -12.76 16.60 10.61
N SER A 49 -13.82 16.45 11.40
CA SER A 49 -15.19 16.82 11.02
C SER A 49 -15.46 18.34 11.04
N VAL A 50 -14.54 19.13 11.61
CA VAL A 50 -14.69 20.59 11.79
C VAL A 50 -13.71 21.39 10.94
N CYS A 51 -13.17 20.88 9.90
CA CYS A 51 -12.24 21.56 8.96
C CYS A 51 -11.04 22.27 9.61
N GLU A 52 -10.70 21.91 10.85
CA GLU A 52 -9.54 22.39 11.58
C GLU A 52 -8.54 21.26 11.75
N SER A 53 -7.25 21.55 11.73
CA SER A 53 -6.23 20.56 12.08
C SER A 53 -6.38 20.22 13.57
N THR A 54 -6.74 18.96 13.85
CA THR A 54 -6.90 18.45 15.22
C THR A 54 -5.83 17.42 15.58
N GLU A 55 -4.98 17.07 14.63
CA GLU A 55 -3.87 16.13 14.82
C GLU A 55 -2.56 16.90 14.97
N SER A 56 -1.64 16.37 15.77
CA SER A 56 -0.27 16.89 15.85
C SER A 56 0.47 16.67 14.54
N ASP A 57 1.51 17.47 14.25
CA ASP A 57 2.36 17.32 13.07
C ASP A 57 3.14 15.99 13.07
N ILE A 58 3.30 15.39 14.25
CA ILE A 58 3.93 14.09 14.47
C ILE A 58 2.92 13.22 15.20
N PRO A 59 2.68 11.96 14.74
CA PRO A 59 1.76 11.08 15.44
C PRO A 59 2.28 10.76 16.86
N ASP A 60 1.38 10.77 17.84
CA ASP A 60 1.70 10.41 19.22
C ASP A 60 2.05 8.94 19.36
N ASP A 61 1.53 8.10 18.47
CA ASP A 61 1.78 6.65 18.40
C ASP A 61 1.68 6.17 16.94
N GLY A 62 2.41 5.11 16.63
CA GLY A 62 2.39 4.47 15.32
C GLY A 62 3.48 4.96 14.36
N ASP A 63 3.21 4.80 13.06
CA ASP A 63 4.17 5.16 12.02
C ASP A 63 4.11 6.67 11.70
N ILE A 64 5.24 7.22 11.28
CA ILE A 64 5.38 8.63 10.90
C ILE A 64 4.44 8.96 9.74
N TYR A 65 3.87 10.15 9.72
CA TYR A 65 3.07 10.63 8.60
C TYR A 65 3.87 10.70 7.31
N CYS A 66 3.22 10.32 6.23
CA CYS A 66 3.78 10.40 4.89
C CYS A 66 3.87 11.85 4.44
N THR A 67 5.01 12.22 3.89
CA THR A 67 5.19 13.50 3.21
C THR A 67 5.04 13.35 1.69
N ILE A 68 4.80 14.46 0.99
CA ILE A 68 4.82 14.48 -0.49
C ILE A 68 6.20 14.09 -1.04
N GLU A 69 7.27 14.41 -0.31
CA GLU A 69 8.62 14.04 -0.68
C GLU A 69 8.88 12.52 -0.55
N ASP A 70 8.30 11.86 0.47
CA ASP A 70 8.34 10.39 0.57
C ASP A 70 7.68 9.73 -0.66
N LEU A 71 6.54 10.27 -1.10
CA LEU A 71 5.84 9.78 -2.28
C LEU A 71 6.63 10.04 -3.56
N LYS A 72 7.20 11.26 -3.72
CA LYS A 72 8.00 11.64 -4.88
C LYS A 72 9.20 10.72 -5.09
N ASN A 73 9.93 10.41 -4.02
CA ASN A 73 11.22 9.72 -4.10
C ASN A 73 11.14 8.20 -4.00
N CYS A 74 9.95 7.63 -3.80
CA CYS A 74 9.80 6.17 -3.76
C CYS A 74 10.16 5.52 -5.10
N ALA A 75 10.73 4.33 -5.07
CA ALA A 75 10.98 3.51 -6.26
C ALA A 75 9.74 2.69 -6.68
N GLY A 76 8.80 2.50 -5.79
CA GLY A 76 7.52 1.83 -5.96
C GLY A 76 6.61 2.11 -4.78
N LEU A 77 5.33 1.83 -4.90
CA LEU A 77 4.31 2.23 -3.95
C LEU A 77 3.37 1.08 -3.59
N MET A 78 3.11 0.90 -2.30
CA MET A 78 2.02 0.07 -1.79
C MET A 78 1.02 0.95 -1.05
N VAL A 79 -0.26 0.90 -1.45
CA VAL A 79 -1.32 1.75 -0.89
C VAL A 79 -2.35 0.90 -0.15
N GLY A 80 -2.61 1.24 1.12
CA GLY A 80 -3.53 0.49 1.97
C GLY A 80 -4.58 1.34 2.67
N SER A 81 -5.80 0.85 2.69
CA SER A 81 -6.93 1.47 3.38
C SER A 81 -7.91 0.43 3.90
N PRO A 82 -8.55 0.65 5.07
CA PRO A 82 -9.76 -0.11 5.38
C PRO A 82 -10.85 0.25 4.38
N THR A 83 -11.77 -0.68 4.11
CA THR A 83 -12.94 -0.35 3.29
C THR A 83 -13.84 0.68 4.00
N ARG A 84 -14.30 1.64 3.25
CA ARG A 84 -15.32 2.63 3.65
C ARG A 84 -16.35 2.73 2.54
N PHE A 85 -17.49 2.04 2.74
CA PHE A 85 -18.54 1.95 1.71
C PHE A 85 -18.02 1.48 0.34
N GLY A 86 -17.11 0.48 0.34
CA GLY A 86 -16.54 -0.09 -0.88
C GLY A 86 -15.43 0.74 -1.54
N THR A 87 -14.94 1.82 -0.89
CA THR A 87 -13.85 2.67 -1.35
C THR A 87 -12.80 2.88 -0.25
N MET A 88 -11.69 3.57 -0.58
CA MET A 88 -10.69 3.96 0.39
C MET A 88 -11.23 5.00 1.40
N SER A 89 -10.56 5.12 2.55
CA SER A 89 -10.84 6.13 3.56
C SER A 89 -10.62 7.55 3.02
N ALA A 90 -11.41 8.51 3.54
CA ALA A 90 -11.29 9.91 3.18
C ALA A 90 -9.88 10.47 3.50
N SER A 91 -9.26 10.04 4.61
CA SER A 91 -7.90 10.47 4.98
C SER A 91 -6.86 10.10 3.91
N LEU A 92 -6.91 8.86 3.40
CA LEU A 92 -6.00 8.43 2.34
C LEU A 92 -6.30 9.16 1.03
N LYS A 93 -7.59 9.32 0.69
CA LYS A 93 -8.00 10.04 -0.53
C LYS A 93 -7.53 11.49 -0.50
N TYR A 94 -7.68 12.18 0.63
CA TYR A 94 -7.22 13.55 0.83
C TYR A 94 -5.70 13.68 0.61
N PHE A 95 -4.91 12.75 1.17
CA PHE A 95 -3.47 12.74 0.93
C PHE A 95 -3.13 12.56 -0.55
N LEU A 96 -3.80 11.62 -1.24
CA LEU A 96 -3.58 11.42 -2.68
C LEU A 96 -4.00 12.64 -3.51
N GLU A 97 -5.07 13.34 -3.15
CA GLU A 97 -5.47 14.59 -3.81
C GLU A 97 -4.44 15.71 -3.64
N SER A 98 -3.78 15.78 -2.49
CA SER A 98 -2.71 16.78 -2.26
C SER A 98 -1.44 16.52 -3.08
N SER A 99 -1.32 15.38 -3.75
CA SER A 99 -0.18 15.03 -4.63
C SER A 99 -0.31 15.54 -6.08
N SER A 100 -1.23 16.45 -6.37
CA SER A 100 -1.51 16.94 -7.73
C SER A 100 -0.28 17.56 -8.43
N SER A 101 0.64 18.18 -7.70
CA SER A 101 1.90 18.68 -8.24
C SER A 101 2.78 17.56 -8.80
N LEU A 102 2.86 16.42 -8.10
CA LEU A 102 3.62 15.24 -8.56
C LEU A 102 3.02 14.63 -9.82
N TRP A 103 1.70 14.69 -9.96
CA TRP A 103 1.01 14.26 -11.18
C TRP A 103 1.39 15.16 -12.37
N LEU A 104 1.36 16.47 -12.21
CA LEU A 104 1.78 17.43 -13.25
C LEU A 104 3.25 17.24 -13.67
N GLU A 105 4.13 16.94 -12.71
CA GLU A 105 5.54 16.67 -12.95
C GLU A 105 5.81 15.26 -13.55
N GLY A 106 4.83 14.37 -13.54
CA GLY A 106 5.02 12.96 -13.92
C GLY A 106 5.93 12.18 -12.99
N SER A 107 6.06 12.60 -11.72
CA SER A 107 7.05 12.06 -10.77
C SER A 107 6.86 10.57 -10.45
N LEU A 108 5.67 10.01 -10.64
CA LEU A 108 5.34 8.61 -10.35
C LEU A 108 5.19 7.75 -11.62
N VAL A 109 5.38 8.31 -12.80
CA VAL A 109 5.25 7.57 -14.08
C VAL A 109 6.21 6.38 -14.10
N ASP A 110 5.71 5.23 -14.56
CA ASP A 110 6.42 3.95 -14.70
C ASP A 110 6.92 3.32 -13.38
N LYS A 111 6.55 3.86 -12.23
CA LYS A 111 6.83 3.20 -10.95
C LYS A 111 5.79 2.11 -10.68
N PRO A 112 6.18 0.90 -10.24
CA PRO A 112 5.22 -0.14 -9.90
C PRO A 112 4.44 0.18 -8.62
N ALA A 113 3.16 -0.18 -8.63
CA ALA A 113 2.29 0.04 -7.48
C ALA A 113 1.38 -1.17 -7.20
N GLY A 114 1.06 -1.40 -5.94
CA GLY A 114 0.11 -2.40 -5.47
C GLY A 114 -0.83 -1.82 -4.41
N VAL A 115 -1.93 -2.52 -4.14
CA VAL A 115 -2.95 -2.06 -3.19
C VAL A 115 -3.31 -3.15 -2.19
N PHE A 116 -3.75 -2.76 -0.98
CA PHE A 116 -4.17 -3.71 0.06
C PHE A 116 -5.27 -3.12 0.95
N THR A 117 -6.12 -3.98 1.54
CA THR A 117 -7.31 -3.53 2.28
C THR A 117 -7.68 -4.44 3.45
N SER A 118 -8.53 -3.97 4.34
CA SER A 118 -9.28 -4.78 5.30
C SER A 118 -10.77 -4.44 5.29
N SER A 119 -11.60 -5.40 5.68
CA SER A 119 -13.05 -5.25 5.82
C SER A 119 -13.56 -5.99 7.05
N SER A 120 -14.74 -5.63 7.55
CA SER A 120 -15.39 -6.33 8.66
C SER A 120 -16.14 -7.60 8.24
N SER A 121 -16.29 -7.87 6.93
CA SER A 121 -16.93 -9.08 6.42
C SER A 121 -16.35 -9.50 5.07
N PHE A 122 -16.53 -10.78 4.69
CA PHE A 122 -16.00 -11.33 3.43
C PHE A 122 -16.51 -10.59 2.18
N HIS A 123 -17.79 -10.21 2.18
CA HIS A 123 -18.41 -9.48 1.07
C HIS A 123 -18.57 -7.97 1.37
N GLY A 124 -17.75 -7.45 2.27
CA GLY A 124 -17.80 -6.05 2.72
C GLY A 124 -17.15 -5.04 1.78
N GLY A 125 -16.85 -5.41 0.53
CA GLY A 125 -16.30 -4.52 -0.48
C GLY A 125 -14.77 -4.51 -0.55
N GLN A 126 -14.10 -5.64 -0.31
CA GLN A 126 -12.64 -5.74 -0.44
C GLN A 126 -12.19 -5.43 -1.86
N GLU A 127 -12.73 -6.12 -2.86
CA GLU A 127 -12.34 -5.95 -4.27
C GLU A 127 -12.66 -4.54 -4.78
N SER A 128 -13.84 -3.99 -4.45
CA SER A 128 -14.21 -2.63 -4.86
C SER A 128 -13.28 -1.58 -4.25
N THR A 129 -12.88 -1.76 -2.98
CA THR A 129 -11.92 -0.88 -2.33
C THR A 129 -10.53 -0.96 -2.99
N LEU A 130 -10.04 -2.17 -3.28
CA LEU A 130 -8.78 -2.37 -4.01
C LEU A 130 -8.82 -1.69 -5.37
N LEU A 131 -9.88 -1.94 -6.15
CA LEU A 131 -10.05 -1.32 -7.48
C LEU A 131 -10.15 0.21 -7.40
N SER A 132 -10.86 0.75 -6.39
CA SER A 132 -10.96 2.20 -6.21
C SER A 132 -9.60 2.87 -5.92
N MET A 133 -8.70 2.18 -5.20
CA MET A 133 -7.34 2.67 -4.95
C MET A 133 -6.45 2.62 -6.20
N MET A 134 -6.71 1.70 -7.14
CA MET A 134 -5.93 1.61 -8.38
C MET A 134 -6.18 2.82 -9.31
N LEU A 135 -7.37 3.41 -9.29
CA LEU A 135 -7.72 4.52 -10.18
C LEU A 135 -6.77 5.72 -10.05
N PRO A 136 -6.52 6.31 -8.86
CA PRO A 136 -5.57 7.41 -8.73
C PRO A 136 -4.14 7.00 -9.11
N LEU A 137 -3.73 5.74 -8.89
CA LEU A 137 -2.40 5.27 -9.28
C LEU A 137 -2.25 5.23 -10.81
N LEU A 138 -3.29 4.80 -11.52
CA LEU A 138 -3.33 4.85 -13.00
C LEU A 138 -3.27 6.29 -13.51
N HIS A 139 -3.96 7.24 -12.86
CA HIS A 139 -3.87 8.66 -13.21
C HIS A 139 -2.46 9.23 -13.01
N HIS A 140 -1.71 8.75 -12.03
CA HIS A 140 -0.28 9.07 -11.85
C HIS A 140 0.65 8.37 -12.85
N GLY A 141 0.12 7.55 -13.77
CA GLY A 141 0.92 6.81 -14.75
C GLY A 141 1.69 5.63 -14.16
N MET A 142 1.30 5.13 -12.99
CA MET A 142 1.97 4.00 -12.33
C MET A 142 1.60 2.67 -12.98
N ILE A 143 2.48 1.68 -12.85
CA ILE A 143 2.25 0.30 -13.29
C ILE A 143 1.59 -0.48 -12.16
N VAL A 144 0.27 -0.64 -12.21
CA VAL A 144 -0.47 -1.35 -11.16
C VAL A 144 -0.26 -2.85 -11.27
N CYS A 145 0.16 -3.48 -10.17
CA CYS A 145 0.54 -4.88 -10.10
C CYS A 145 -0.25 -5.60 -9.00
N GLY A 146 -1.04 -6.58 -9.40
CA GLY A 146 -1.72 -7.50 -8.48
C GLY A 146 -0.86 -8.72 -8.12
N ILE A 147 -1.51 -9.75 -7.57
CA ILE A 147 -0.88 -11.01 -7.13
C ILE A 147 -1.27 -12.11 -8.12
N PRO A 148 -0.30 -12.79 -8.77
CA PRO A 148 -0.62 -13.82 -9.74
C PRO A 148 -1.09 -15.11 -9.05
N TYR A 149 -1.95 -15.88 -9.71
CA TYR A 149 -2.41 -17.20 -9.21
C TYR A 149 -1.32 -18.26 -9.14
N THR A 150 -0.11 -17.97 -9.63
CA THR A 150 1.08 -18.79 -9.36
C THR A 150 1.52 -18.73 -7.88
N GLU A 151 1.02 -17.74 -7.11
CA GLU A 151 1.13 -17.74 -5.65
C GLU A 151 0.10 -18.72 -5.08
N GLY A 152 0.58 -19.90 -4.65
CA GLY A 152 -0.28 -21.00 -4.21
C GLY A 152 -1.13 -20.69 -2.96
N ALA A 153 -0.77 -19.68 -2.18
CA ALA A 153 -1.57 -19.22 -1.04
C ALA A 153 -2.91 -18.62 -1.47
N LEU A 154 -2.98 -17.97 -2.64
CA LEU A 154 -4.24 -17.44 -3.18
C LEU A 154 -5.31 -18.51 -3.41
N SER A 155 -4.90 -19.71 -3.83
CA SER A 155 -5.83 -20.82 -4.05
C SER A 155 -6.23 -21.54 -2.77
N LYS A 156 -5.52 -21.31 -1.66
CA LYS A 156 -5.70 -22.00 -0.37
C LYS A 156 -6.39 -21.14 0.68
N THR A 157 -6.21 -19.82 0.60
CA THR A 157 -6.77 -18.90 1.59
C THR A 157 -8.29 -19.06 1.72
N LYS A 158 -8.77 -18.97 2.96
CA LYS A 158 -10.20 -18.99 3.31
C LYS A 158 -10.63 -17.73 4.05
N THR A 159 -9.73 -16.74 4.11
CA THR A 159 -9.95 -15.51 4.88
C THR A 159 -9.81 -14.28 4.02
N GLY A 160 -8.62 -13.88 3.63
CA GLY A 160 -8.36 -12.71 2.80
C GLY A 160 -7.37 -13.01 1.69
N GLY A 161 -7.16 -12.04 0.81
CA GLY A 161 -6.28 -12.14 -0.35
C GLY A 161 -7.04 -12.38 -1.65
N SER A 162 -6.65 -11.61 -2.68
CA SER A 162 -7.23 -11.69 -4.01
C SER A 162 -6.16 -11.37 -5.07
N PRO A 163 -6.42 -11.65 -6.36
CA PRO A 163 -5.49 -11.26 -7.43
C PRO A 163 -5.36 -9.74 -7.57
N TYR A 164 -6.31 -8.98 -7.04
CA TYR A 164 -6.26 -7.51 -7.07
C TYR A 164 -5.35 -6.92 -6.01
N GLY A 165 -5.14 -7.63 -4.88
CA GLY A 165 -4.28 -7.18 -3.79
C GLY A 165 -4.45 -7.99 -2.51
N SER A 166 -3.57 -7.73 -1.54
CA SER A 166 -3.66 -8.34 -0.22
C SER A 166 -4.88 -7.81 0.54
N SER A 167 -5.60 -8.69 1.23
CA SER A 167 -6.76 -8.27 2.02
C SER A 167 -6.91 -9.11 3.29
N HIS A 168 -7.69 -8.60 4.25
CA HIS A 168 -7.98 -9.24 5.52
C HIS A 168 -9.41 -8.98 5.96
N VAL A 169 -10.05 -9.98 6.59
CA VAL A 169 -11.34 -9.83 7.27
C VAL A 169 -11.10 -9.68 8.76
N GLU A 170 -11.63 -8.61 9.35
CA GLU A 170 -11.54 -8.33 10.79
C GLU A 170 -12.09 -9.49 11.64
N GLY A 171 -11.67 -9.55 12.91
CA GLY A 171 -12.16 -10.53 13.89
C GLY A 171 -11.18 -11.64 14.24
N SER A 172 -10.05 -11.75 13.52
CA SER A 172 -8.96 -12.68 13.83
C SER A 172 -7.60 -12.06 13.49
N ALA A 173 -6.51 -12.68 13.93
CA ALA A 173 -5.18 -12.35 13.46
C ALA A 173 -5.01 -12.80 11.99
N LEU A 174 -4.06 -12.21 11.28
CA LEU A 174 -3.70 -12.64 9.92
C LEU A 174 -3.37 -14.12 9.89
N SER A 175 -4.04 -14.87 9.02
CA SER A 175 -3.73 -16.28 8.76
C SER A 175 -2.36 -16.44 8.10
N GLU A 176 -1.78 -17.64 8.14
CA GLU A 176 -0.49 -17.91 7.50
C GLU A 176 -0.54 -17.75 5.97
N ASP A 177 -1.70 -18.01 5.34
CA ASP A 177 -1.85 -17.78 3.91
C ASP A 177 -1.93 -16.28 3.58
N GLU A 178 -2.64 -15.46 4.37
CA GLU A 178 -2.65 -14.01 4.21
C GLU A 178 -1.24 -13.41 4.37
N LYS A 179 -0.47 -13.86 5.37
CA LYS A 179 0.93 -13.43 5.55
C LYS A 179 1.80 -13.77 4.33
N LYS A 180 1.64 -14.98 3.76
CA LYS A 180 2.36 -15.37 2.52
C LYS A 180 1.97 -14.50 1.35
N ILE A 181 0.68 -14.24 1.16
CA ILE A 181 0.14 -13.36 0.11
C ILE A 181 0.71 -11.95 0.25
N CYS A 182 0.72 -11.36 1.45
CA CYS A 182 1.29 -10.04 1.70
C CYS A 182 2.78 -9.98 1.36
N LYS A 183 3.55 -10.97 1.83
CA LYS A 183 4.99 -11.06 1.53
C LYS A 183 5.26 -11.20 0.03
N ALA A 184 4.50 -12.05 -0.66
CA ALA A 184 4.61 -12.24 -2.10
C ALA A 184 4.28 -10.95 -2.86
N HIS A 185 3.27 -10.20 -2.42
CA HIS A 185 2.89 -8.92 -3.03
C HIS A 185 4.00 -7.87 -2.88
N GLY A 186 4.51 -7.66 -1.67
CA GLY A 186 5.62 -6.75 -1.42
C GLY A 186 6.88 -7.12 -2.20
N LYS A 187 7.24 -8.42 -2.18
CA LYS A 187 8.35 -8.96 -2.98
C LYS A 187 8.19 -8.66 -4.47
N ARG A 188 6.97 -8.83 -5.02
CA ARG A 188 6.70 -8.57 -6.44
C ARG A 188 6.95 -7.11 -6.80
N ILE A 189 6.46 -6.16 -6.00
CA ILE A 189 6.69 -4.73 -6.22
C ILE A 189 8.18 -4.40 -6.15
N ALA A 190 8.90 -4.93 -5.18
CA ALA A 190 10.35 -4.71 -5.04
C ALA A 190 11.14 -5.23 -6.25
N VAL A 191 10.85 -6.45 -6.71
CA VAL A 191 11.50 -7.04 -7.89
C VAL A 191 11.24 -6.20 -9.15
N LEU A 192 9.99 -5.79 -9.36
CA LEU A 192 9.62 -4.95 -10.50
C LEU A 192 10.30 -3.58 -10.45
N SER A 193 10.37 -2.95 -9.27
CA SER A 193 11.06 -1.66 -9.09
C SER A 193 12.54 -1.75 -9.45
N LYS A 194 13.23 -2.81 -9.02
CA LYS A 194 14.63 -3.06 -9.41
C LYS A 194 14.79 -3.25 -10.92
N SER A 195 13.90 -4.06 -11.53
CA SER A 195 13.97 -4.37 -12.96
C SER A 195 13.72 -3.14 -13.84
N LEU A 196 12.71 -2.35 -13.51
CA LEU A 196 12.34 -1.16 -14.29
C LEU A 196 13.37 -0.03 -14.17
N ARG A 197 14.03 0.09 -13.01
CA ARG A 197 15.12 1.07 -12.86
C ARG A 197 16.31 0.80 -13.76
N ASN A 198 16.61 -0.46 -14.03
CA ASN A 198 17.69 -0.85 -14.92
C ASN A 198 17.39 -0.61 -16.41
N LEU A 199 16.16 -0.22 -16.75
CA LEU A 199 15.72 0.10 -18.11
C LEU A 199 15.77 1.61 -18.43
N LYS A 200 16.00 2.45 -17.41
CA LYS A 200 16.22 3.89 -17.52
C LYS A 200 17.70 4.24 -17.45
#